data_e5d87fa1c10eed87d09e54f037a3bfa8
#
_entry.id   e5d87fa1c10eed87d09e54f037a3bfa8
#
_cell.length_a   1.000
_cell.length_b   1.000
_cell.length_c   1.000
_cell.angle_alpha   90.00
_cell.angle_beta   90.00
_cell.angle_gamma   90.00
#
_symmetry.space_group_name_H-M   'P 1'
#
loop_
_entity.id
_entity.type
_entity.pdbx_description
1 polymer ?
#
loop_
_entity_poly.entity_id
_entity_poly.type
_entity_poly.pdbx_seq_one_letter_code
_entity_poly.pdbx_strand_id
1 'polypeptide(L)'
;MTSRYPLILLLVLNFVFAGLLSAQIAKPERPPEVYDASVPKATFTEVRYGDHERHVLDFWKAESNVPTPVAFVIHGGGWSGGSKERLHRFADANALLEAGISVVAINYRYVPQAVEAGISPPVKASLHDAARALQFIRSKAAEWGLDKERIGAAGGSAGACSSLWLAFHDDLADPSSADPVARESSRLWCAAVNGAQTSLDPKQMKEWTPNSRYGGHAFGLGKFASFLAGRESILPW
;
A
#
# COMPACT_ATOMS: atom_id res chain seq x y z
N MET A 1 -49.87 25.95 72.49
CA MET A 1 -48.50 25.74 72.03
C MET A 1 -48.54 24.82 70.85
N THR A 2 -48.54 25.42 69.67
CA THR A 2 -48.70 24.72 68.41
C THR A 2 -47.36 24.64 67.68
N SER A 3 -46.80 23.42 67.56
CA SER A 3 -45.61 23.15 66.76
C SER A 3 -46.00 22.86 65.35
N ARG A 4 -45.53 23.68 64.41
CA ARG A 4 -45.66 23.48 62.96
C ARG A 4 -44.35 22.90 62.43
N TYR A 5 -44.40 21.72 61.89
CA TYR A 5 -43.32 21.17 61.06
C TYR A 5 -43.63 21.39 59.57
N PRO A 6 -42.70 21.95 58.81
CA PRO A 6 -42.89 22.06 57.36
C PRO A 6 -42.52 20.73 56.70
N LEU A 7 -43.43 20.33 55.80
CA LEU A 7 -43.30 19.15 54.91
C LEU A 7 -42.24 19.46 53.88
N ILE A 8 -41.08 18.79 53.93
CA ILE A 8 -40.07 18.86 52.91
C ILE A 8 -40.45 17.89 51.79
N LEU A 9 -40.90 18.46 50.67
CA LEU A 9 -41.21 17.70 49.45
C LEU A 9 -39.92 17.33 48.75
N LEU A 10 -39.48 16.07 48.83
CA LEU A 10 -38.30 15.56 48.13
C LEU A 10 -38.68 15.31 46.65
N LEU A 11 -38.31 16.24 45.76
CA LEU A 11 -38.41 16.03 44.31
C LEU A 11 -37.27 15.13 43.88
N VAL A 12 -37.56 13.86 43.60
CA VAL A 12 -36.63 12.93 42.96
C VAL A 12 -36.63 13.24 41.47
N LEU A 13 -35.58 13.94 41.02
CA LEU A 13 -35.34 14.19 39.60
C LEU A 13 -34.75 12.92 39.00
N ASN A 14 -35.59 12.15 38.30
CA ASN A 14 -35.13 11.04 37.43
C ASN A 14 -34.42 11.61 36.20
N PHE A 15 -33.08 11.66 36.25
CA PHE A 15 -32.27 11.84 35.03
C PHE A 15 -32.35 10.58 34.20
N VAL A 16 -33.21 10.59 33.19
CA VAL A 16 -33.17 9.63 32.10
C VAL A 16 -31.93 9.95 31.29
N PHE A 17 -30.86 9.19 31.48
CA PHE A 17 -29.70 9.18 30.58
C PHE A 17 -30.17 8.61 29.25
N ALA A 18 -30.62 9.45 28.35
CA ALA A 18 -30.77 9.12 26.95
C ALA A 18 -29.34 8.98 26.37
N GLY A 19 -28.84 7.74 26.35
CA GLY A 19 -27.63 7.40 25.65
C GLY A 19 -27.81 7.77 24.17
N LEU A 20 -27.23 8.90 23.75
CA LEU A 20 -27.04 9.21 22.36
C LEU A 20 -26.11 8.16 21.77
N LEU A 21 -26.71 7.09 21.23
CA LEU A 21 -26.04 6.20 20.30
C LEU A 21 -25.70 7.08 19.10
N SER A 22 -24.46 7.59 19.07
CA SER A 22 -23.90 8.18 17.85
C SER A 22 -23.82 7.04 16.85
N ALA A 23 -24.85 6.90 16.04
CA ALA A 23 -24.77 6.10 14.83
C ALA A 23 -23.64 6.70 14.00
N GLN A 24 -22.46 6.06 14.03
CA GLN A 24 -21.43 6.33 13.04
C GLN A 24 -22.10 6.07 11.69
N ILE A 25 -22.44 7.16 10.99
CA ILE A 25 -22.85 7.08 9.60
C ILE A 25 -21.65 6.46 8.90
N ALA A 26 -21.75 5.17 8.58
CA ALA A 26 -20.75 4.47 7.79
C ALA A 26 -20.55 5.32 6.53
N LYS A 27 -19.32 5.73 6.28
CA LYS A 27 -18.97 6.39 5.02
C LYS A 27 -19.49 5.49 3.91
N PRO A 28 -20.23 6.05 2.92
CA PRO A 28 -20.70 5.23 1.82
C PRO A 28 -19.48 4.51 1.21
N GLU A 29 -19.59 3.19 1.14
CA GLU A 29 -18.58 2.34 0.55
C GLU A 29 -18.37 2.81 -0.90
N ARG A 30 -17.14 3.19 -1.24
CA ARG A 30 -16.84 3.57 -2.62
C ARG A 30 -17.04 2.34 -3.50
N PRO A 31 -17.70 2.50 -4.66
CA PRO A 31 -17.80 1.39 -5.58
C PRO A 31 -16.40 0.85 -5.91
N PRO A 32 -16.27 -0.46 -6.14
CA PRO A 32 -15.01 -1.06 -6.55
C PRO A 32 -14.41 -0.29 -7.73
N GLU A 33 -13.10 -0.01 -7.68
CA GLU A 33 -12.41 0.56 -8.83
C GLU A 33 -12.40 -0.49 -9.95
N VAL A 34 -12.60 -0.04 -11.19
CA VAL A 34 -12.55 -0.89 -12.37
C VAL A 34 -11.45 -0.40 -13.30
N TYR A 35 -10.91 -1.29 -14.11
CA TYR A 35 -9.92 -0.91 -15.12
C TYR A 35 -10.52 0.09 -16.12
N ASP A 36 -9.71 1.04 -16.53
CA ASP A 36 -10.03 1.91 -17.65
C ASP A 36 -10.23 1.08 -18.92
N ALA A 37 -11.12 1.55 -19.81
CA ALA A 37 -11.43 0.85 -21.05
C ALA A 37 -10.23 0.67 -22.01
N SER A 38 -9.17 1.47 -21.81
CA SER A 38 -7.91 1.32 -22.56
C SER A 38 -7.06 0.15 -22.10
N VAL A 39 -7.29 -0.40 -20.90
CA VAL A 39 -6.52 -1.53 -20.37
C VAL A 39 -7.05 -2.84 -20.98
N PRO A 40 -6.22 -3.66 -21.62
CA PRO A 40 -6.67 -4.91 -22.19
C PRO A 40 -7.12 -5.90 -21.12
N LYS A 41 -7.85 -6.94 -21.51
CA LYS A 41 -8.25 -8.00 -20.58
C LYS A 41 -7.01 -8.73 -20.04
N ALA A 42 -6.93 -8.87 -18.72
CA ALA A 42 -5.84 -9.60 -18.08
C ALA A 42 -5.87 -11.10 -18.41
N THR A 43 -4.71 -11.72 -18.45
CA THR A 43 -4.54 -13.18 -18.59
C THR A 43 -5.00 -13.89 -17.31
N PHE A 44 -4.60 -13.35 -16.15
CA PHE A 44 -5.05 -13.81 -14.85
C PHE A 44 -5.47 -12.61 -14.01
N THR A 45 -6.55 -12.76 -13.24
CA THR A 45 -7.06 -11.74 -12.32
C THR A 45 -7.12 -12.27 -10.90
N GLU A 46 -7.03 -11.39 -9.92
CA GLU A 46 -7.17 -11.70 -8.49
C GLU A 46 -6.24 -12.83 -8.01
N VAL A 47 -5.05 -12.94 -8.61
CA VAL A 47 -4.07 -13.95 -8.20
C VAL A 47 -3.50 -13.57 -6.84
N ARG A 48 -3.65 -14.47 -5.87
CA ARG A 48 -3.18 -14.24 -4.50
C ARG A 48 -1.68 -14.50 -4.39
N TYR A 49 -0.94 -13.53 -3.85
CA TYR A 49 0.48 -13.67 -3.54
C TYR A 49 0.79 -13.77 -2.02
N GLY A 50 -0.26 -13.75 -1.18
CA GLY A 50 -0.18 -13.86 0.28
C GLY A 50 -1.58 -13.95 0.91
N ASP A 51 -1.66 -13.98 2.25
CA ASP A 51 -2.88 -14.30 2.99
C ASP A 51 -3.82 -13.11 3.20
N HIS A 52 -3.32 -11.87 3.14
CA HIS A 52 -4.15 -10.69 3.34
C HIS A 52 -5.09 -10.46 2.14
N GLU A 53 -6.28 -9.91 2.37
CA GLU A 53 -7.27 -9.64 1.31
C GLU A 53 -6.72 -8.80 0.15
N ARG A 54 -5.81 -7.86 0.47
CA ARG A 54 -5.14 -7.02 -0.53
C ARG A 54 -3.89 -7.65 -1.15
N HIS A 55 -3.51 -8.86 -0.77
CA HIS A 55 -2.41 -9.57 -1.42
C HIS A 55 -2.86 -10.22 -2.72
N VAL A 56 -3.30 -9.40 -3.67
CA VAL A 56 -3.77 -9.81 -4.98
C VAL A 56 -3.07 -9.03 -6.09
N LEU A 57 -2.91 -9.66 -7.23
CA LEU A 57 -2.35 -9.07 -8.43
C LEU A 57 -3.13 -9.52 -9.67
N ASP A 58 -3.04 -8.73 -10.73
CA ASP A 58 -3.47 -9.11 -12.05
C ASP A 58 -2.28 -9.15 -12.99
N PHE A 59 -2.33 -10.06 -13.97
CA PHE A 59 -1.25 -10.37 -14.88
C PHE A 59 -1.71 -10.36 -16.33
N TRP A 60 -0.93 -9.70 -17.16
CA TRP A 60 -1.07 -9.66 -18.62
C TRP A 60 0.18 -10.28 -19.24
N LYS A 61 0.01 -11.38 -19.92
CA LYS A 61 1.11 -12.07 -20.60
C LYS A 61 1.31 -11.49 -22.00
N ALA A 62 2.53 -11.06 -22.30
CA ALA A 62 2.91 -10.73 -23.67
C ALA A 62 3.08 -12.02 -24.50
N GLU A 63 2.72 -11.97 -25.77
CA GLU A 63 2.95 -13.07 -26.70
C GLU A 63 4.43 -13.15 -27.07
N SER A 64 5.05 -14.31 -26.85
CA SER A 64 6.46 -14.54 -27.11
C SER A 64 6.80 -16.02 -27.12
N ASN A 65 7.80 -16.39 -27.94
CA ASN A 65 8.38 -17.73 -27.96
C ASN A 65 9.55 -17.89 -26.96
N VAL A 66 9.92 -16.83 -26.26
CA VAL A 66 10.97 -16.80 -25.24
C VAL A 66 10.42 -16.18 -23.97
N PRO A 67 11.04 -16.42 -22.79
CA PRO A 67 10.62 -15.78 -21.57
C PRO A 67 10.61 -14.25 -21.68
N THR A 68 9.49 -13.62 -21.29
CA THR A 68 9.28 -12.18 -21.41
C THR A 68 9.78 -11.41 -20.20
N PRO A 69 10.37 -10.23 -20.37
CA PRO A 69 10.57 -9.30 -19.26
C PRO A 69 9.22 -8.85 -18.66
N VAL A 70 9.27 -8.31 -17.47
CA VAL A 70 8.06 -7.91 -16.71
C VAL A 70 8.12 -6.44 -16.32
N ALA A 71 7.03 -5.71 -16.60
CA ALA A 71 6.72 -4.43 -15.98
C ALA A 71 5.85 -4.67 -14.73
N PHE A 72 6.44 -4.47 -13.56
CA PHE A 72 5.82 -4.63 -12.26
C PHE A 72 5.27 -3.28 -11.78
N VAL A 73 3.96 -3.10 -11.83
CA VAL A 73 3.31 -1.80 -11.61
C VAL A 73 2.71 -1.70 -10.21
N ILE A 74 3.14 -0.66 -9.47
CA ILE A 74 2.71 -0.36 -8.11
C ILE A 74 1.90 0.93 -8.12
N HIS A 75 0.63 0.87 -7.71
CA HIS A 75 -0.23 2.04 -7.71
C HIS A 75 0.17 3.07 -6.64
N GLY A 76 -0.13 4.35 -6.91
CA GLY A 76 -0.04 5.43 -5.91
C GLY A 76 -1.26 5.49 -4.99
N GLY A 77 -1.32 6.55 -4.17
CA GLY A 77 -2.44 6.79 -3.25
C GLY A 77 -1.98 6.95 -1.80
N GLY A 78 -0.73 7.36 -1.58
CA GLY A 78 -0.17 7.66 -0.25
C GLY A 78 -0.19 6.46 0.71
N TRP A 79 -0.14 5.24 0.19
CA TRP A 79 -0.31 3.99 0.96
C TRP A 79 -1.59 3.93 1.80
N SER A 80 -2.61 4.74 1.43
CA SER A 80 -3.89 4.81 2.15
C SER A 80 -5.09 4.66 1.23
N GLY A 81 -4.86 4.47 -0.06
CA GLY A 81 -5.89 4.30 -1.08
C GLY A 81 -5.30 3.92 -2.43
N GLY A 82 -6.16 3.71 -3.41
CA GLY A 82 -5.79 3.27 -4.74
C GLY A 82 -5.84 1.76 -4.89
N SER A 83 -5.68 1.30 -6.13
CA SER A 83 -5.72 -0.11 -6.43
C SER A 83 -5.02 -0.41 -7.75
N LYS A 84 -4.81 -1.69 -8.04
CA LYS A 84 -4.22 -2.20 -9.28
C LYS A 84 -4.99 -1.79 -10.53
N GLU A 85 -6.29 -1.51 -10.40
CA GLU A 85 -7.17 -1.05 -11.47
C GLU A 85 -6.77 0.34 -12.02
N ARG A 86 -5.89 1.07 -11.30
CA ARG A 86 -5.31 2.34 -11.78
C ARG A 86 -4.10 2.16 -12.69
N LEU A 87 -3.85 0.97 -13.20
CA LEU A 87 -2.73 0.62 -14.07
C LEU A 87 -2.49 1.68 -15.16
N HIS A 88 -3.55 2.09 -15.89
CA HIS A 88 -3.48 3.07 -16.98
C HIS A 88 -2.84 4.42 -16.61
N ARG A 89 -2.77 4.75 -15.32
CA ARG A 89 -2.14 6.00 -14.83
C ARG A 89 -0.63 5.93 -14.75
N PHE A 90 -0.07 4.72 -14.79
CA PHE A 90 1.34 4.48 -14.51
C PHE A 90 2.05 3.74 -15.63
N ALA A 91 1.31 3.02 -16.46
CA ALA A 91 1.85 2.28 -17.58
C ALA A 91 0.79 2.12 -18.68
N ASP A 92 1.23 2.16 -19.94
CA ASP A 92 0.44 1.75 -21.09
C ASP A 92 0.62 0.25 -21.29
N ALA A 93 -0.37 -0.53 -20.84
CA ALA A 93 -0.32 -1.98 -20.91
C ALA A 93 -0.28 -2.49 -22.37
N ASN A 94 -0.99 -1.84 -23.31
CA ASN A 94 -0.98 -2.26 -24.71
C ASN A 94 0.41 -2.10 -25.32
N ALA A 95 1.01 -0.91 -25.15
CA ALA A 95 2.35 -0.63 -25.69
C ALA A 95 3.41 -1.58 -25.09
N LEU A 96 3.31 -1.93 -23.80
CA LEU A 96 4.22 -2.88 -23.18
C LEU A 96 4.05 -4.29 -23.75
N LEU A 97 2.81 -4.77 -23.88
CA LEU A 97 2.51 -6.09 -24.45
C LEU A 97 2.97 -6.19 -25.91
N GLU A 98 2.73 -5.16 -26.72
CA GLU A 98 3.23 -5.07 -28.10
C GLU A 98 4.76 -5.09 -28.19
N ALA A 99 5.44 -4.53 -27.18
CA ALA A 99 6.89 -4.59 -27.04
C ALA A 99 7.41 -5.94 -26.49
N GLY A 100 6.53 -6.93 -26.28
CA GLY A 100 6.90 -8.23 -25.73
C GLY A 100 7.21 -8.21 -24.23
N ILE A 101 6.68 -7.23 -23.50
CA ILE A 101 6.86 -7.05 -22.04
C ILE A 101 5.55 -7.43 -21.34
N SER A 102 5.58 -8.46 -20.52
CA SER A 102 4.44 -8.82 -19.67
C SER A 102 4.22 -7.80 -18.57
N VAL A 103 2.97 -7.64 -18.12
CA VAL A 103 2.60 -6.62 -17.13
C VAL A 103 2.00 -7.29 -15.91
N VAL A 104 2.35 -6.77 -14.73
CA VAL A 104 1.74 -7.13 -13.45
C VAL A 104 1.32 -5.86 -12.74
N ALA A 105 0.11 -5.81 -12.22
CA ALA A 105 -0.37 -4.75 -11.34
C ALA A 105 -0.78 -5.35 -9.99
N ILE A 106 -0.32 -4.75 -8.90
CA ILE A 106 -0.52 -5.29 -7.55
C ILE A 106 -1.38 -4.38 -6.69
N ASN A 107 -2.10 -5.00 -5.75
CA ASN A 107 -2.57 -4.37 -4.53
C ASN A 107 -1.60 -4.69 -3.37
N TYR A 108 -1.58 -3.87 -2.34
CA TYR A 108 -0.78 -4.02 -1.14
C TYR A 108 -1.56 -3.48 0.07
N ARG A 109 -1.21 -3.89 1.29
CA ARG A 109 -1.83 -3.37 2.53
C ARG A 109 -1.60 -1.87 2.66
N TYR A 110 -2.63 -1.18 3.15
CA TYR A 110 -2.53 0.24 3.45
C TYR A 110 -1.93 0.49 4.84
N VAL A 111 -1.39 1.68 5.02
CA VAL A 111 -0.91 2.17 6.32
C VAL A 111 -1.96 2.05 7.43
N PRO A 112 -3.25 2.41 7.24
CA PRO A 112 -4.27 2.19 8.29
C PRO A 112 -4.39 0.72 8.72
N GLN A 113 -4.39 -0.22 7.78
CA GLN A 113 -4.45 -1.66 8.08
C GLN A 113 -3.18 -2.13 8.80
N ALA A 114 -2.03 -1.57 8.46
CA ALA A 114 -0.77 -1.86 9.15
C ALA A 114 -0.74 -1.32 10.58
N VAL A 115 -1.31 -0.14 10.82
CA VAL A 115 -1.48 0.43 12.17
C VAL A 115 -2.38 -0.45 13.02
N GLU A 116 -3.53 -0.89 12.49
CA GLU A 116 -4.45 -1.82 13.16
C GLU A 116 -3.78 -3.16 13.51
N ALA A 117 -2.88 -3.62 12.64
CA ALA A 117 -2.09 -4.84 12.86
C ALA A 117 -0.85 -4.64 13.76
N GLY A 118 -0.63 -3.43 14.29
CA GLY A 118 0.51 -3.13 15.17
C GLY A 118 1.88 -3.14 14.46
N ILE A 119 1.91 -3.00 13.14
CA ILE A 119 3.16 -2.99 12.36
C ILE A 119 3.83 -1.62 12.48
N SER A 120 5.11 -1.60 12.86
CA SER A 120 5.90 -0.38 13.02
C SER A 120 7.23 -0.46 12.25
N PRO A 121 7.57 0.58 11.44
CA PRO A 121 6.67 1.63 10.98
C PRO A 121 5.60 1.05 10.04
N PRO A 122 4.39 1.63 9.96
CA PRO A 122 3.29 1.01 9.23
C PRO A 122 3.51 0.93 7.71
N VAL A 123 4.28 1.84 7.11
CA VAL A 123 4.65 1.77 5.69
C VAL A 123 5.40 0.49 5.34
N LYS A 124 6.08 -0.13 6.31
CA LYS A 124 6.76 -1.42 6.17
C LYS A 124 5.83 -2.48 5.57
N ALA A 125 4.56 -2.52 5.98
CA ALA A 125 3.61 -3.47 5.42
C ALA A 125 3.47 -3.32 3.91
N SER A 126 3.24 -2.10 3.42
CA SER A 126 3.09 -1.83 1.99
C SER A 126 4.36 -2.16 1.18
N LEU A 127 5.53 -1.84 1.73
CA LEU A 127 6.82 -2.08 1.07
C LEU A 127 7.16 -3.57 1.02
N HIS A 128 6.97 -4.28 2.13
CA HIS A 128 7.20 -5.73 2.20
C HIS A 128 6.17 -6.52 1.38
N ASP A 129 4.94 -6.04 1.26
CA ASP A 129 3.94 -6.65 0.38
C ASP A 129 4.35 -6.52 -1.09
N ALA A 130 4.89 -5.35 -1.50
CA ALA A 130 5.41 -5.18 -2.85
C ALA A 130 6.62 -6.10 -3.12
N ALA A 131 7.52 -6.25 -2.14
CA ALA A 131 8.64 -7.20 -2.24
C ALA A 131 8.14 -8.65 -2.34
N ARG A 132 7.15 -9.02 -1.52
CA ARG A 132 6.54 -10.35 -1.55
C ARG A 132 5.86 -10.64 -2.88
N ALA A 133 5.15 -9.68 -3.45
CA ALA A 133 4.53 -9.83 -4.78
C ALA A 133 5.60 -10.03 -5.86
N LEU A 134 6.72 -9.31 -5.80
CA LEU A 134 7.85 -9.46 -6.70
C LEU A 134 8.50 -10.84 -6.59
N GLN A 135 8.74 -11.32 -5.37
CA GLN A 135 9.22 -12.68 -5.12
C GLN A 135 8.24 -13.74 -5.65
N PHE A 136 6.93 -13.53 -5.45
CA PHE A 136 5.90 -14.43 -5.95
C PHE A 136 5.93 -14.52 -7.48
N ILE A 137 6.06 -13.39 -8.19
CA ILE A 137 6.16 -13.39 -9.67
C ILE A 137 7.39 -14.16 -10.13
N ARG A 138 8.53 -13.99 -9.45
CA ARG A 138 9.74 -14.77 -9.73
C ARG A 138 9.55 -16.26 -9.54
N SER A 139 8.85 -16.67 -8.49
CA SER A 139 8.54 -18.08 -8.24
C SER A 139 7.64 -18.68 -9.32
N LYS A 140 6.86 -17.84 -10.01
CA LYS A 140 5.99 -18.22 -11.11
C LYS A 140 6.65 -18.10 -12.50
N ALA A 141 7.89 -17.65 -12.59
CA ALA A 141 8.52 -17.29 -13.86
C ALA A 141 8.52 -18.44 -14.87
N ALA A 142 8.84 -19.65 -14.45
CA ALA A 142 8.83 -20.82 -15.33
C ALA A 142 7.41 -21.17 -15.80
N GLU A 143 6.42 -21.14 -14.92
CA GLU A 143 5.02 -21.45 -15.21
C GLU A 143 4.40 -20.41 -16.14
N TRP A 144 4.72 -19.12 -15.95
CA TRP A 144 4.13 -18.01 -16.70
C TRP A 144 4.95 -17.60 -17.93
N GLY A 145 6.12 -18.20 -18.14
CA GLY A 145 7.01 -17.88 -19.26
C GLY A 145 7.64 -16.50 -19.13
N LEU A 146 8.11 -16.17 -17.94
CA LEU A 146 8.74 -14.88 -17.63
C LEU A 146 10.25 -15.01 -17.49
N ASP A 147 10.96 -13.94 -17.84
CA ASP A 147 12.37 -13.76 -17.51
C ASP A 147 12.49 -13.13 -16.11
N LYS A 148 12.82 -13.96 -15.13
CA LYS A 148 12.89 -13.54 -13.74
C LYS A 148 14.04 -12.56 -13.43
N GLU A 149 15.02 -12.44 -14.33
CA GLU A 149 16.12 -11.48 -14.18
C GLU A 149 15.75 -10.09 -14.72
N ARG A 150 14.81 -10.01 -15.65
CA ARG A 150 14.37 -8.76 -16.28
C ARG A 150 13.01 -8.31 -15.76
N ILE A 151 12.91 -8.01 -14.47
CA ILE A 151 11.71 -7.41 -13.85
C ILE A 151 12.01 -5.96 -13.49
N GLY A 152 11.33 -5.02 -14.20
CA GLY A 152 11.39 -3.59 -13.89
C GLY A 152 10.15 -3.14 -13.14
N ALA A 153 10.29 -2.26 -12.13
CA ALA A 153 9.15 -1.66 -11.45
C ALA A 153 8.76 -0.33 -12.06
N ALA A 154 7.45 -0.04 -12.08
CA ALA A 154 6.89 1.26 -12.43
C ALA A 154 5.84 1.69 -11.41
N GLY A 155 5.68 3.01 -11.23
CA GLY A 155 4.67 3.54 -10.34
C GLY A 155 4.71 5.05 -10.23
N GLY A 156 3.68 5.62 -9.58
CA GLY A 156 3.58 7.04 -9.30
C GLY A 156 3.35 7.32 -7.81
N SER A 157 3.87 8.47 -7.31
CA SER A 157 3.69 8.88 -5.91
C SER A 157 4.13 7.78 -4.93
N ALA A 158 3.26 7.27 -4.05
CA ALA A 158 3.57 6.16 -3.15
C ALA A 158 4.09 4.91 -3.88
N GLY A 159 3.54 4.58 -5.06
CA GLY A 159 4.02 3.48 -5.90
C GLY A 159 5.42 3.73 -6.44
N ALA A 160 5.74 4.99 -6.78
CA ALA A 160 7.08 5.40 -7.17
C ALA A 160 8.08 5.25 -6.02
N CYS A 161 7.72 5.69 -4.80
CA CYS A 161 8.53 5.48 -3.61
C CYS A 161 8.77 3.99 -3.34
N SER A 162 7.72 3.17 -3.45
CA SER A 162 7.82 1.71 -3.26
C SER A 162 8.74 1.07 -4.30
N SER A 163 8.67 1.53 -5.56
CA SER A 163 9.56 1.05 -6.63
C SER A 163 11.02 1.42 -6.35
N LEU A 164 11.30 2.65 -5.90
CA LEU A 164 12.65 3.07 -5.52
C LEU A 164 13.14 2.33 -4.28
N TRP A 165 12.27 2.10 -3.29
CA TRP A 165 12.64 1.30 -2.12
C TRP A 165 13.07 -0.10 -2.52
N LEU A 166 12.32 -0.80 -3.39
CA LEU A 166 12.70 -2.10 -3.94
C LEU A 166 14.03 -2.06 -4.72
N ALA A 167 14.30 -0.96 -5.44
CA ALA A 167 15.53 -0.82 -6.24
C ALA A 167 16.79 -0.64 -5.38
N PHE A 168 16.66 0.02 -4.22
CA PHE A 168 17.81 0.44 -3.41
C PHE A 168 17.93 -0.26 -2.05
N HIS A 169 16.84 -0.87 -1.55
CA HIS A 169 16.88 -1.65 -0.32
C HIS A 169 17.63 -2.96 -0.50
N ASP A 170 18.08 -3.55 0.59
CA ASP A 170 18.72 -4.88 0.55
C ASP A 170 17.75 -5.96 0.05
N ASP A 171 18.30 -6.99 -0.57
CA ASP A 171 17.52 -8.14 -1.02
C ASP A 171 16.85 -8.84 0.16
N LEU A 172 15.56 -9.06 0.04
CA LEU A 172 14.76 -9.75 1.07
C LEU A 172 14.70 -11.27 0.84
N ALA A 173 15.49 -11.81 -0.07
CA ALA A 173 15.58 -13.25 -0.25
C ALA A 173 16.09 -13.92 1.02
N ASP A 174 15.38 -14.95 1.47
CA ASP A 174 15.83 -15.86 2.53
C ASP A 174 16.03 -17.27 1.96
N PRO A 175 17.26 -17.62 1.56
CA PRO A 175 17.56 -18.92 0.99
C PRO A 175 17.24 -20.10 1.92
N SER A 176 17.17 -19.84 3.24
CA SER A 176 16.89 -20.85 4.26
C SER A 176 15.40 -21.05 4.54
N SER A 177 14.55 -20.19 4.00
CA SER A 177 13.11 -20.24 4.23
C SER A 177 12.47 -21.53 3.73
N ALA A 178 11.54 -22.08 4.51
CA ALA A 178 10.67 -23.17 4.07
C ALA A 178 9.72 -22.75 2.95
N ASP A 179 9.40 -21.45 2.89
CA ASP A 179 8.55 -20.88 1.84
C ASP A 179 9.37 -20.64 0.56
N PRO A 180 9.06 -21.34 -0.55
CA PRO A 180 9.79 -21.19 -1.81
C PRO A 180 9.71 -19.78 -2.39
N VAL A 181 8.64 -19.02 -2.11
CA VAL A 181 8.51 -17.64 -2.57
C VAL A 181 9.49 -16.73 -1.82
N ALA A 182 9.67 -16.92 -0.53
CA ALA A 182 10.60 -16.11 0.26
C ALA A 182 12.08 -16.35 -0.13
N ARG A 183 12.39 -17.46 -0.82
CA ARG A 183 13.75 -17.72 -1.33
C ARG A 183 14.09 -16.93 -2.60
N GLU A 184 13.08 -16.40 -3.30
CA GLU A 184 13.31 -15.61 -4.51
C GLU A 184 13.77 -14.19 -4.15
N SER A 185 14.56 -13.58 -5.05
CA SER A 185 15.07 -12.21 -4.89
C SER A 185 13.96 -11.16 -4.96
N SER A 186 14.08 -10.08 -4.18
CA SER A 186 13.28 -8.86 -4.27
C SER A 186 13.96 -7.76 -5.11
N ARG A 187 15.09 -8.03 -5.77
CA ARG A 187 15.84 -7.07 -6.58
C ARG A 187 15.12 -6.75 -7.88
N LEU A 188 15.28 -5.53 -8.35
CA LEU A 188 14.79 -5.08 -9.65
C LEU A 188 15.93 -4.94 -10.65
N TRP A 189 15.62 -5.17 -11.91
CA TRP A 189 16.51 -4.83 -13.02
C TRP A 189 16.56 -3.33 -13.29
N CYS A 190 15.40 -2.65 -13.20
CA CYS A 190 15.28 -1.19 -13.34
C CYS A 190 14.03 -0.68 -12.63
N ALA A 191 13.93 0.65 -12.47
CA ALA A 191 12.73 1.31 -11.99
C ALA A 191 12.44 2.55 -12.85
N ALA A 192 11.17 2.70 -13.28
CA ALA A 192 10.66 3.85 -14.01
C ALA A 192 9.56 4.52 -13.17
N VAL A 193 9.84 5.71 -12.62
CA VAL A 193 8.97 6.32 -11.61
C VAL A 193 8.56 7.73 -11.96
N ASN A 194 7.34 8.11 -11.51
CA ASN A 194 6.82 9.46 -11.68
C ASN A 194 6.40 10.04 -10.33
N GLY A 195 6.89 11.25 -10.01
CA GLY A 195 6.54 11.96 -8.78
C GLY A 195 6.96 11.23 -7.50
N ALA A 196 8.08 10.51 -7.53
CA ALA A 196 8.63 9.85 -6.36
C ALA A 196 9.07 10.87 -5.32
N GLN A 197 8.76 10.60 -4.06
CA GLN A 197 9.41 11.23 -2.93
C GLN A 197 10.69 10.46 -2.64
N THR A 198 11.81 11.15 -2.59
CA THR A 198 13.12 10.56 -2.27
C THR A 198 13.44 10.64 -0.78
N SER A 199 12.59 11.31 -0.02
CA SER A 199 12.59 11.31 1.45
C SER A 199 11.15 11.33 1.95
N LEU A 200 10.90 10.61 3.05
CA LEU A 200 9.64 10.64 3.80
C LEU A 200 9.82 11.33 5.17
N ASP A 201 11.05 11.82 5.47
CA ASP A 201 11.29 12.63 6.65
C ASP A 201 10.64 14.01 6.51
N PRO A 202 9.58 14.35 7.26
CA PRO A 202 8.91 15.63 7.13
C PRO A 202 9.82 16.83 7.45
N LYS A 203 10.85 16.64 8.28
CA LYS A 203 11.83 17.69 8.59
C LYS A 203 12.66 17.99 7.35
N GLN A 204 13.25 16.98 6.74
CA GLN A 204 14.04 17.11 5.52
C GLN A 204 13.18 17.64 4.35
N MET A 205 11.96 17.13 4.20
CA MET A 205 11.02 17.61 3.18
C MET A 205 10.68 19.08 3.36
N LYS A 206 10.60 19.58 4.59
CA LYS A 206 10.32 20.98 4.87
C LYS A 206 11.53 21.89 4.63
N GLU A 207 12.75 21.37 4.82
CA GLU A 207 13.99 22.05 4.48
C GLU A 207 14.12 22.21 2.96
N TRP A 208 13.84 21.16 2.19
CA TRP A 208 13.93 21.17 0.74
C TRP A 208 12.76 21.89 0.06
N THR A 209 11.58 21.79 0.66
CA THR A 209 10.33 22.33 0.14
C THR A 209 9.54 22.96 1.28
N PRO A 210 9.74 24.25 1.60
CA PRO A 210 9.23 24.88 2.84
C PRO A 210 7.73 24.75 3.08
N ASN A 211 6.93 24.62 2.03
CA ASN A 211 5.47 24.45 2.12
C ASN A 211 5.03 22.97 2.15
N SER A 212 5.96 22.02 2.11
CA SER A 212 5.64 20.60 2.13
C SER A 212 5.01 20.19 3.47
N ARG A 213 3.98 19.35 3.38
CA ARG A 213 3.36 18.66 4.53
C ARG A 213 3.47 17.14 4.39
N TYR A 214 4.34 16.70 3.48
CA TYR A 214 4.47 15.30 3.10
C TYR A 214 5.43 14.54 4.02
N GLY A 215 5.20 13.25 4.16
CA GLY A 215 6.11 12.28 4.82
C GLY A 215 5.47 11.55 6.00
N GLY A 216 5.00 12.24 7.02
CA GLY A 216 4.52 11.63 8.27
C GLY A 216 3.38 10.62 8.11
N HIS A 217 2.57 10.71 7.04
CA HIS A 217 1.47 9.77 6.78
C HIS A 217 1.97 8.33 6.54
N ALA A 218 3.15 8.14 5.97
CA ALA A 218 3.76 6.83 5.77
C ALA A 218 4.04 6.10 7.10
N PHE A 219 4.18 6.86 8.17
CA PHE A 219 4.46 6.38 9.52
C PHE A 219 3.22 6.40 10.43
N GLY A 220 2.03 6.58 9.86
CA GLY A 220 0.78 6.66 10.63
C GLY A 220 0.66 7.93 11.50
N LEU A 221 1.50 8.93 11.25
CA LEU A 221 1.59 10.15 12.07
C LEU A 221 0.88 11.30 11.36
N GLY A 222 -0.22 11.75 11.94
CA GLY A 222 -0.99 12.87 11.40
C GLY A 222 -0.38 14.25 11.65
N LYS A 223 0.62 14.37 12.53
CA LYS A 223 1.19 15.65 12.97
C LYS A 223 2.72 15.64 12.90
N PHE A 224 3.28 16.73 12.38
CA PHE A 224 4.72 16.93 12.31
C PHE A 224 5.44 16.80 13.67
N ALA A 225 4.86 17.34 14.75
CA ALA A 225 5.43 17.24 16.09
C ALA A 225 5.51 15.78 16.58
N SER A 226 4.49 14.97 16.28
CA SER A 226 4.49 13.54 16.64
C SER A 226 5.56 12.77 15.87
N PHE A 227 5.79 13.13 14.60
CA PHE A 227 6.86 12.54 13.81
C PHE A 227 8.24 12.86 14.42
N LEU A 228 8.51 14.13 14.77
CA LEU A 228 9.79 14.51 15.35
C LEU A 228 10.09 13.78 16.66
N ALA A 229 9.07 13.52 17.49
CA ALA A 229 9.24 12.79 18.74
C ALA A 229 9.67 11.32 18.54
N GLY A 230 9.26 10.68 17.44
CA GLY A 230 9.60 9.30 17.12
C GLY A 230 10.65 9.13 16.01
N ARG A 231 11.22 10.25 15.52
CA ARG A 231 12.03 10.28 14.30
C ARG A 231 13.18 9.28 14.30
N GLU A 232 13.93 9.18 15.38
CA GLU A 232 15.10 8.31 15.48
C GLU A 232 14.76 6.81 15.31
N SER A 233 13.55 6.40 15.71
CA SER A 233 13.08 5.02 15.55
C SER A 233 12.56 4.72 14.15
N ILE A 234 12.29 5.75 13.35
CA ILE A 234 11.64 5.65 12.03
C ILE A 234 12.67 5.78 10.90
N LEU A 235 13.71 6.59 11.08
CA LEU A 235 14.71 6.91 10.03
C LEU A 235 15.43 5.71 9.40
N PRO A 236 15.63 4.57 10.06
CA PRO A 236 16.24 3.39 9.43
C PRO A 236 15.39 2.76 8.30
N TRP A 237 14.17 3.24 8.11
CA TRP A 237 13.21 2.73 7.12
C TRP A 237 13.03 3.70 5.96
#